data_3503cdeb319a4c1cd77b2cc5a0ac5f68
#
_entry.id   3503cdeb319a4c1cd77b2cc5a0ac5f68
#
_cell.length_a   1.000
_cell.length_b   1.000
_cell.length_c   1.000
_cell.angle_alpha   90.00
_cell.angle_beta   90.00
_cell.angle_gamma   90.00
#
_symmetry.space_group_name_H-M   'P 1'
#
loop_
_entity.id
_entity.type
_entity.pdbx_description
1 polymer ?
#
loop_
_entity_poly.entity_id
_entity_poly.type
_entity_poly.pdbx_seq_one_letter_code
_entity_poly.pdbx_strand_id
1 'polypeptide(L)'
;MAGGSLRLVLETSGKPAIVLETAVDVQEVRKLDAYLKRLFGNPKIRVVPRPKKDDSAEVYIGEEFIGVLFVDDEDDDRSFQFQMAILEDDLVEQG
;
A
#
# COMPACT_ATOMS: atom_id res chain seq x y z
N MET A 1 -18.28 -12.02 -1.00
CA MET A 1 -17.21 -12.86 -0.54
C MET A 1 -16.02 -12.05 -0.09
N ALA A 2 -15.53 -12.33 1.04
CA ALA A 2 -14.38 -11.63 1.52
C ALA A 2 -13.23 -11.84 0.57
N GLY A 3 -12.48 -10.77 0.35
CA GLY A 3 -11.37 -10.84 -0.56
C GLY A 3 -10.24 -11.47 0.16
N GLY A 4 -9.76 -11.97 0.70
CA GLY A 4 -8.60 -12.52 1.32
C GLY A 4 -8.69 -14.03 1.36
N SER A 5 -7.63 -14.65 1.08
CA SER A 5 -7.56 -16.08 1.31
C SER A 5 -6.46 -16.36 2.29
N LEU A 6 -6.68 -17.38 3.11
CA LEU A 6 -5.70 -17.80 4.08
C LEU A 6 -4.86 -18.91 3.48
N ARG A 7 -3.60 -18.82 3.74
CA ARG A 7 -2.65 -19.78 3.19
C ARG A 7 -1.64 -20.14 4.25
N LEU A 8 -1.27 -21.41 4.29
CA LEU A 8 -0.23 -21.88 5.20
C LEU A 8 1.13 -21.61 4.57
N VAL A 9 1.94 -20.88 5.30
CA VAL A 9 3.27 -20.50 4.81
C VAL A 9 4.30 -21.00 5.82
N LEU A 10 5.40 -21.52 5.30
CA LEU A 10 6.51 -21.93 6.14
C LEU A 10 7.47 -20.75 6.28
N GLU A 11 7.70 -20.34 7.50
CA GLU A 11 8.67 -19.29 7.78
C GLU A 11 10.08 -19.83 7.76
N THR A 12 11.03 -18.92 7.78
CA THR A 12 12.43 -19.32 7.78
C THR A 12 12.82 -20.17 8.98
N SER A 13 12.08 -20.03 10.07
CA SER A 13 12.30 -20.84 11.25
C SER A 13 11.75 -22.25 11.12
N GLY A 14 11.07 -22.53 10.01
CA GLY A 14 10.45 -23.83 9.80
C GLY A 14 9.07 -23.96 10.39
N LYS A 15 8.57 -22.93 11.04
CA LYS A 15 7.24 -22.99 11.64
C LYS A 15 6.19 -22.57 10.63
N PRO A 16 5.07 -23.28 10.58
CA PRO A 16 3.98 -22.87 9.70
C PRO A 16 3.27 -21.63 10.26
N ALA A 17 2.81 -20.80 9.36
CA ALA A 17 2.06 -19.61 9.73
C ALA A 17 0.94 -19.42 8.72
N ILE A 18 -0.17 -18.86 9.19
CA ILE A 18 -1.30 -18.55 8.33
C ILE A 18 -1.25 -17.06 8.04
N VAL A 19 -1.22 -16.72 6.76
CA VAL A 19 -1.08 -15.34 6.32
C VAL A 19 -2.23 -15.00 5.40
N LEU A 20 -2.78 -13.79 5.57
CA LEU A 20 -3.77 -13.26 4.63
C LEU A 20 -3.06 -12.81 3.38
N GLU A 21 -3.45 -13.36 2.24
CA GLU A 21 -2.77 -13.03 0.99
C GLU A 21 -3.05 -11.60 0.55
N THR A 22 -4.18 -11.04 0.95
CA THR A 22 -4.51 -9.66 0.58
C THR A 22 -3.80 -8.64 1.45
N ALA A 23 -3.14 -9.07 2.52
CA ALA A 23 -2.45 -8.13 3.39
C ALA A 23 -1.24 -7.53 2.68
N VAL A 24 -0.99 -6.25 2.98
CA VAL A 24 0.21 -5.57 2.51
C VAL A 24 1.26 -5.72 3.60
N ASP A 25 2.29 -6.50 3.33
CA ASP A 25 3.28 -6.74 4.37
C ASP A 25 4.37 -5.66 4.35
N VAL A 26 5.26 -5.74 5.34
CA VAL A 26 6.28 -4.71 5.53
C VAL A 26 7.21 -4.61 4.32
N GLN A 27 7.54 -5.74 3.72
CA GLN A 27 8.44 -5.72 2.58
C GLN A 27 7.76 -5.09 1.36
N GLU A 28 6.47 -5.35 1.18
CA GLU A 28 5.73 -4.73 0.10
C GLU A 28 5.63 -3.23 0.31
N VAL A 29 5.41 -2.81 1.56
CA VAL A 29 5.36 -1.39 1.86
C VAL A 29 6.68 -0.72 1.49
N ARG A 30 7.80 -1.35 1.82
CA ARG A 30 9.11 -0.80 1.48
C ARG A 30 9.32 -0.71 -0.02
N LYS A 31 8.88 -1.73 -0.75
CA LYS A 31 9.03 -1.73 -2.21
C LYS A 31 8.16 -0.66 -2.85
N LEU A 32 6.93 -0.52 -2.35
CA LEU A 32 6.04 0.52 -2.86
C LEU A 32 6.58 1.91 -2.56
N ASP A 33 7.11 2.09 -1.36
CA ASP A 33 7.70 3.35 -0.96
C ASP A 33 8.85 3.73 -1.91
N ALA A 34 9.75 2.79 -2.13
CA ALA A 34 10.89 3.04 -3.01
C ALA A 34 10.45 3.28 -4.45
N TYR A 35 9.47 2.51 -4.89
CA TYR A 35 8.99 2.64 -6.26
C TYR A 35 8.36 4.01 -6.51
N LEU A 36 7.50 4.44 -5.58
CA LEU A 36 6.82 5.72 -5.75
C LEU A 36 7.78 6.88 -5.68
N LYS A 37 8.76 6.81 -4.79
CA LYS A 37 9.79 7.85 -4.72
C LYS A 37 10.51 7.99 -6.06
N ARG A 38 10.86 6.86 -6.66
CA ARG A 38 11.55 6.86 -7.93
C ARG A 38 10.64 7.31 -9.07
N LEU A 39 9.41 6.79 -9.06
CA LEU A 39 8.46 7.09 -10.14
C LEU A 39 8.14 8.57 -10.22
N PHE A 40 7.87 9.18 -9.07
CA PHE A 40 7.51 10.58 -9.00
C PHE A 40 8.71 11.49 -8.80
N GLY A 41 9.89 10.92 -8.62
CA GLY A 41 11.08 11.73 -8.39
C GLY A 41 10.99 12.57 -7.13
N ASN A 42 10.35 12.05 -6.09
CA ASN A 42 10.13 12.81 -4.86
C ASN A 42 10.51 11.98 -3.65
N PRO A 43 11.65 12.26 -3.02
CA PRO A 43 12.08 11.48 -1.86
C PRO A 43 11.23 11.69 -0.61
N LYS A 44 10.32 12.66 -0.63
CA LYS A 44 9.45 12.90 0.52
C LYS A 44 8.20 12.02 0.52
N ILE A 45 7.99 11.27 -0.54
CA ILE A 45 6.87 10.34 -0.58
C ILE A 45 7.12 9.22 0.42
N ARG A 46 6.09 8.87 1.18
CA ARG A 46 6.16 7.80 2.16
C ARG A 46 4.93 6.92 2.03
N VAL A 47 5.15 5.62 2.11
CA VAL A 47 4.05 4.66 2.16
C VAL A 47 4.00 4.12 3.59
N VAL A 48 2.84 4.24 4.23
CA VAL A 48 2.67 3.91 5.63
C VAL A 48 1.58 2.86 5.77
N PRO A 49 1.86 1.74 6.43
CA PRO A 49 0.81 0.71 6.60
C PRO A 49 -0.28 1.23 7.53
N ARG A 50 -1.49 0.76 7.30
CA ARG A 50 -2.64 1.14 8.12
C ARG A 50 -2.84 0.10 9.20
N PRO A 51 -2.78 0.48 10.48
CA PRO A 51 -2.79 -0.51 11.57
C PRO A 51 -4.03 -1.41 11.59
N LYS A 52 -5.17 -0.91 11.15
CA LYS A 52 -6.41 -1.67 11.21
C LYS A 52 -6.92 -2.09 9.85
N LYS A 53 -6.12 -1.87 8.80
CA LYS A 53 -6.51 -2.21 7.44
C LYS A 53 -5.34 -2.90 6.77
N ASP A 54 -5.43 -4.20 6.71
CA ASP A 54 -4.32 -5.01 6.19
C ASP A 54 -4.20 -4.96 4.68
N ASP A 55 -5.28 -4.58 3.99
CA ASP A 55 -5.31 -4.61 2.54
C ASP A 55 -4.99 -3.26 1.91
N SER A 56 -4.52 -2.31 2.69
CA SER A 56 -4.24 -1.00 2.16
C SER A 56 -3.14 -0.31 2.95
N ALA A 57 -2.59 0.73 2.35
CA ALA A 57 -1.57 1.55 2.99
C ALA A 57 -1.82 3.00 2.62
N GLU A 58 -1.37 3.90 3.46
CA GLU A 58 -1.52 5.33 3.21
C GLU A 58 -0.29 5.87 2.53
N VAL A 59 -0.48 6.90 1.71
CA VAL A 59 0.62 7.55 1.02
C VAL A 59 0.67 9.01 1.43
N TYR A 60 1.86 9.45 1.80
CA TYR A 60 2.11 10.81 2.25
C TYR A 60 3.21 11.45 1.43
N ILE A 61 3.17 12.76 1.34
CA ILE A 61 4.33 13.54 0.91
C ILE A 61 4.72 14.39 2.12
N GLY A 62 5.88 14.07 2.70
CA GLY A 62 6.22 14.68 3.97
C GLY A 62 5.21 14.26 5.02
N GLU A 63 4.49 15.23 5.56
CA GLU A 63 3.45 14.93 6.55
C GLU A 63 2.05 15.08 5.99
N GLU A 64 1.94 15.34 4.70
CA GLU A 64 0.64 15.55 4.08
C GLU A 64 0.12 14.23 3.50
N PHE A 65 -1.07 13.83 3.95
CA PHE A 65 -1.72 12.64 3.42
C PHE A 65 -2.22 12.93 2.00
N ILE A 66 -1.86 12.08 1.05
CA ILE A 66 -2.26 12.32 -0.33
C ILE A 66 -3.12 11.20 -0.92
N GLY A 67 -3.09 10.01 -0.36
CA GLY A 67 -3.90 8.95 -0.96
C GLY A 67 -3.71 7.62 -0.27
N VAL A 68 -4.31 6.61 -0.88
CA VAL A 68 -4.33 5.26 -0.33
C VAL A 68 -3.97 4.27 -1.43
N LEU A 69 -3.17 3.29 -1.07
CA LEU A 69 -2.86 2.15 -1.94
C LEU A 69 -3.67 0.96 -1.49
N PHE A 70 -4.33 0.31 -2.42
CA PHE A 70 -5.09 -0.90 -2.15
C PHE A 70 -4.46 -2.08 -2.86
N VAL A 71 -4.48 -3.22 -2.20
CA VAL A 71 -4.05 -4.45 -2.82
C VAL A 71 -5.18 -4.99 -3.68
N ASP A 72 -4.85 -5.42 -4.88
CA ASP A 72 -5.78 -6.05 -5.79
C ASP A 72 -5.17 -7.37 -6.24
N ASP A 73 -5.70 -8.46 -5.74
CA ASP A 73 -5.21 -9.78 -6.14
C ASP A 73 -6.37 -10.71 -6.49
N GLU A 74 -7.38 -10.16 -7.15
CA GLU A 74 -8.53 -10.95 -7.57
C GLU A 74 -8.15 -12.05 -8.52
N ASP A 75 -7.19 -11.77 -9.38
CA ASP A 75 -6.67 -12.76 -10.30
C ASP A 75 -5.39 -13.35 -9.74
N ASP A 76 -4.69 -14.12 -10.54
CA ASP A 76 -3.41 -14.67 -10.12
C ASP A 76 -2.35 -13.59 -10.00
N ASP A 77 -2.56 -12.46 -10.63
CA ASP A 77 -1.61 -11.35 -10.59
C ASP A 77 -1.96 -10.42 -9.45
N ARG A 78 -0.96 -10.12 -8.63
CA ARG A 78 -1.13 -9.19 -7.52
C ARG A 78 -0.73 -7.80 -7.97
N SER A 79 -1.60 -6.84 -7.78
CA SER A 79 -1.32 -5.46 -8.15
C SER A 79 -1.75 -4.52 -7.03
N PHE A 80 -1.36 -3.27 -7.17
CA PHE A 80 -1.67 -2.25 -6.18
C PHE A 80 -2.29 -1.06 -6.89
N GLN A 81 -3.40 -0.59 -6.34
CA GLN A 81 -4.14 0.54 -6.89
C GLN A 81 -3.93 1.75 -6.02
N PHE A 82 -3.48 2.83 -6.61
CA PHE A 82 -3.28 4.07 -5.88
C PHE A 82 -4.45 5.00 -6.17
N GLN A 83 -5.11 5.44 -5.12
CA GLN A 83 -6.23 6.37 -5.21
C GLN A 83 -5.90 7.62 -4.42
N MET A 84 -6.13 8.77 -5.03
CA MET A 84 -6.01 10.01 -4.29
C MET A 84 -7.20 10.90 -4.61
N ALA A 85 -7.69 11.58 -3.59
CA ALA A 85 -8.78 12.53 -3.76
C ALA A 85 -8.19 13.91 -3.98
N ILE A 86 -8.61 14.54 -5.05
CA ILE A 86 -8.20 15.91 -5.31
C ILE A 86 -9.44 16.77 -5.07
N LEU A 87 -9.37 17.56 -4.01
CA LEU A 87 -10.50 18.38 -3.63
C LEU A 87 -10.49 19.68 -4.43
N GLU A 88 -11.64 20.28 -4.55
CA GLU A 88 -11.74 21.52 -5.30
C GLU A 88 -10.80 22.57 -4.71
N ASP A 89 -10.69 22.60 -3.38
CA ASP A 89 -9.80 23.54 -2.73
C ASP A 89 -8.34 23.34 -3.11
N ASP A 90 -7.97 22.11 -3.48
CA ASP A 90 -6.60 21.83 -3.89
C ASP A 90 -6.27 22.44 -5.24
N LEU A 91 -7.28 22.79 -6.00
CA LEU A 91 -7.09 23.30 -7.34
C LEU A 91 -6.95 24.83 -7.39
N VAL A 92 -6.89 25.46 -6.24
CA VAL A 92 -6.73 26.90 -6.18
C VAL A 92 -5.34 27.25 -6.67
N GLU A 93 -5.29 28.17 -7.59
CA GLU A 93 -4.00 28.60 -8.13
C GLU A 93 -3.22 29.38 -7.09
N GLN A 94 -1.98 29.00 -6.93
CA GLN A 94 -1.09 29.72 -6.07
C GLN A 94 -0.36 30.74 -6.92
N GLY A 95 -0.65 31.98 -6.69
CA GLY A 95 -0.20 33.12 -7.52
C GLY A 95 1.27 33.22 -7.81
#